data_0018fcbacc02e7ccf21fa5bfe56894b2
#
_entry.id   0018fcbacc02e7ccf21fa5bfe56894b2
#
_cell.length_a   1.000
_cell.length_b   1.000
_cell.length_c   1.000
_cell.angle_alpha   90.00
_cell.angle_beta   90.00
_cell.angle_gamma   90.00
#
_symmetry.space_group_name_H-M   'P 1'
#
loop_
_entity.id
_entity.type
_entity.pdbx_description
1 polymer ?
#
loop_
_entity_poly.entity_id
_entity_poly.type
_entity_poly.pdbx_seq_one_letter_code
_entity_poly.pdbx_strand_id
1 'polypeptide(L)'
;MSTLLRLDSVEAGYRDLVAVREVSLEVHAGEVVALIGGNGAGKTTTLRAITGLLPLRRGRIEFEGERIDGRTSSQVVARGIAHVPEGRQLFPTLSVRENLELGARERATRAAALEAVFALFPRLRERERQVAGTLSGGEQQMCAIGRGLMARPRLLLLDEPSLGLAPVMVRLIFETLKAINETGTTILLVEQNVARALALSHRAYVIENGRIVLDGPREALQQSPHVRQAYLGL
;
A
#
# COMPACT_ATOMS: atom_id res chain seq x y z
N MET A 1 -21.14 0.85 -3.41
CA MET A 1 -19.77 0.89 -4.00
C MET A 1 -19.44 -0.51 -4.47
N SER A 2 -18.75 -0.68 -5.61
CA SER A 2 -18.36 -2.00 -6.13
C SER A 2 -17.10 -2.49 -5.42
N THR A 3 -17.05 -3.80 -5.10
CA THR A 3 -15.85 -4.43 -4.56
C THR A 3 -14.76 -4.46 -5.62
N LEU A 4 -13.60 -3.85 -5.33
CA LEU A 4 -12.45 -3.80 -6.22
C LEU A 4 -11.49 -4.95 -5.96
N LEU A 5 -11.17 -5.21 -4.67
CA LEU A 5 -10.34 -6.33 -4.23
C LEU A 5 -11.09 -7.14 -3.18
N ARG A 6 -11.04 -8.47 -3.30
CA ARG A 6 -11.60 -9.39 -2.32
C ARG A 6 -10.62 -10.53 -2.04
N LEU A 7 -10.35 -10.74 -0.77
CA LEU A 7 -9.69 -11.92 -0.25
C LEU A 7 -10.74 -12.80 0.43
N ASP A 8 -10.73 -14.10 0.16
CA ASP A 8 -11.63 -15.07 0.77
C ASP A 8 -10.82 -16.22 1.35
N SER A 9 -10.81 -16.29 2.70
CA SER A 9 -10.15 -17.34 3.48
C SER A 9 -8.70 -17.63 3.07
N VAL A 10 -7.94 -16.56 2.81
CA VAL A 10 -6.57 -16.64 2.29
C VAL A 10 -5.62 -17.20 3.33
N GLU A 11 -4.88 -18.25 2.95
CA GLU A 11 -3.72 -18.76 3.66
C GLU A 11 -2.46 -18.59 2.81
N ALA A 12 -1.42 -17.98 3.42
CA ALA A 12 -0.12 -17.76 2.79
C ALA A 12 1.00 -17.83 3.82
N GLY A 13 2.21 -18.13 3.36
CA GLY A 13 3.35 -18.24 4.26
C GLY A 13 4.63 -18.65 3.56
N TYR A 14 5.69 -18.81 4.32
CA TYR A 14 7.05 -19.08 3.83
C TYR A 14 7.46 -20.49 4.24
N ARG A 15 7.86 -21.32 3.27
CA ARG A 15 8.22 -22.73 3.51
C ARG A 15 7.12 -23.41 4.34
N ASP A 16 7.42 -23.88 5.55
CA ASP A 16 6.49 -24.58 6.43
C ASP A 16 5.69 -23.64 7.36
N LEU A 17 6.10 -22.34 7.44
CA LEU A 17 5.45 -21.37 8.29
C LEU A 17 4.21 -20.77 7.59
N VAL A 18 3.03 -20.92 8.19
CA VAL A 18 1.81 -20.20 7.80
C VAL A 18 1.81 -18.86 8.52
N ALA A 19 1.96 -17.76 7.78
CA ALA A 19 2.00 -16.41 8.32
C ALA A 19 0.65 -15.68 8.22
N VAL A 20 -0.22 -16.08 7.29
CA VAL A 20 -1.58 -15.57 7.10
C VAL A 20 -2.53 -16.76 7.09
N ARG A 21 -3.61 -16.70 7.90
CA ARG A 21 -4.53 -17.80 8.16
C ARG A 21 -5.98 -17.33 8.01
N GLU A 22 -6.66 -17.85 7.00
CA GLU A 22 -8.09 -17.60 6.75
C GLU A 22 -8.42 -16.10 6.69
N VAL A 23 -7.50 -15.28 6.16
CA VAL A 23 -7.71 -13.84 6.03
C VAL A 23 -8.75 -13.56 4.95
N SER A 24 -9.84 -12.90 5.37
CA SER A 24 -10.87 -12.37 4.46
C SER A 24 -10.96 -10.86 4.63
N LEU A 25 -10.91 -10.12 3.52
CA LEU A 25 -11.09 -8.67 3.50
C LEU A 25 -11.62 -8.22 2.14
N GLU A 26 -12.24 -7.05 2.14
CA GLU A 26 -12.71 -6.39 0.92
C GLU A 26 -12.21 -4.94 0.88
N VAL A 27 -11.93 -4.47 -0.34
CA VAL A 27 -11.63 -3.06 -0.62
C VAL A 27 -12.55 -2.60 -1.74
N HIS A 28 -13.33 -1.54 -1.50
CA HIS A 28 -14.21 -1.00 -2.51
C HIS A 28 -13.53 0.08 -3.34
N ALA A 29 -14.02 0.30 -4.56
CA ALA A 29 -13.45 1.32 -5.44
C ALA A 29 -13.54 2.72 -4.82
N GLY A 30 -12.44 3.47 -4.87
CA GLY A 30 -12.31 4.82 -4.30
C GLY A 30 -12.11 4.85 -2.78
N GLU A 31 -12.04 3.70 -2.10
CA GLU A 31 -11.89 3.61 -0.66
C GLU A 31 -10.41 3.63 -0.24
N VAL A 32 -10.13 4.19 0.93
CA VAL A 32 -8.90 3.93 1.67
C VAL A 32 -9.22 2.91 2.76
N VAL A 33 -8.63 1.73 2.65
CA VAL A 33 -8.73 0.66 3.66
C VAL A 33 -7.39 0.49 4.35
N ALA A 34 -7.39 0.40 5.67
CA ALA A 34 -6.18 0.10 6.42
C ALA A 34 -6.17 -1.36 6.90
N LEU A 35 -5.00 -2.01 6.78
CA LEU A 35 -4.69 -3.28 7.43
C LEU A 35 -3.68 -3.00 8.55
N ILE A 36 -4.13 -3.01 9.80
CA ILE A 36 -3.36 -2.60 10.97
C ILE A 36 -3.02 -3.79 11.87
N GLY A 37 -1.87 -3.73 12.51
CA GLY A 37 -1.42 -4.79 13.40
C GLY A 37 0.05 -4.65 13.77
N GLY A 38 0.50 -5.39 14.76
CA GLY A 38 1.89 -5.42 15.20
C GLY A 38 2.87 -5.98 14.16
N ASN A 39 4.18 -5.90 14.47
CA ASN A 39 5.20 -6.54 13.66
C ASN A 39 5.02 -8.06 13.67
N GLY A 40 5.18 -8.67 12.50
CA GLY A 40 4.97 -10.12 12.34
C GLY A 40 3.51 -10.57 12.31
N ALA A 41 2.53 -9.66 12.38
CA ALA A 41 1.10 -10.02 12.35
C ALA A 41 0.62 -10.61 11.02
N GLY A 42 1.39 -10.48 9.92
CA GLY A 42 1.02 -11.00 8.60
C GLY A 42 0.71 -9.93 7.54
N LYS A 43 0.83 -8.64 7.87
CA LYS A 43 0.49 -7.49 6.99
C LYS A 43 1.22 -7.55 5.64
N THR A 44 2.55 -7.51 5.65
CA THR A 44 3.39 -7.60 4.42
C THR A 44 3.15 -8.91 3.67
N THR A 45 2.94 -10.02 4.40
CA THR A 45 2.63 -11.32 3.78
C THR A 45 1.32 -11.27 3.01
N THR A 46 0.30 -10.59 3.53
CA THR A 46 -0.98 -10.35 2.84
C THR A 46 -0.77 -9.57 1.55
N LEU A 47 0.02 -8.47 1.58
CA LEU A 47 0.32 -7.71 0.36
C LEU A 47 1.11 -8.53 -0.67
N ARG A 48 2.07 -9.35 -0.23
CA ARG A 48 2.82 -10.24 -1.12
C ARG A 48 1.95 -11.32 -1.76
N ALA A 49 0.96 -11.81 -1.04
CA ALA A 49 -0.03 -12.74 -1.58
C ALA A 49 -0.90 -12.08 -2.66
N ILE A 50 -1.40 -10.86 -2.41
CA ILE A 50 -2.18 -10.08 -3.38
C ILE A 50 -1.39 -9.81 -4.65
N THR A 51 -0.10 -9.51 -4.53
CA THR A 51 0.76 -9.12 -5.65
C THR A 51 1.39 -10.31 -6.41
N GLY A 52 1.06 -11.55 -6.03
CA GLY A 52 1.62 -12.75 -6.66
C GLY A 52 3.11 -12.97 -6.37
N LEU A 53 3.68 -12.24 -5.40
CA LEU A 53 5.05 -12.45 -4.90
C LEU A 53 5.14 -13.64 -3.94
N LEU A 54 4.00 -14.06 -3.40
CA LEU A 54 3.88 -15.23 -2.54
C LEU A 54 2.67 -16.05 -2.98
N PRO A 55 2.82 -17.35 -3.29
CA PRO A 55 1.70 -18.20 -3.67
C PRO A 55 0.77 -18.45 -2.49
N LEU A 56 -0.53 -18.58 -2.76
CA LEU A 56 -1.49 -19.02 -1.77
C LEU A 56 -1.33 -20.51 -1.47
N ARG A 57 -1.60 -20.89 -0.22
CA ARG A 57 -1.80 -22.27 0.21
C ARG A 57 -3.26 -22.67 0.08
N ARG A 58 -4.17 -21.72 0.45
CA ARG A 58 -5.62 -21.88 0.38
C ARG A 58 -6.29 -20.54 0.16
N GLY A 59 -7.58 -20.58 -0.15
CA GLY A 59 -8.40 -19.40 -0.38
C GLY A 59 -8.30 -18.89 -1.81
N ARG A 60 -8.80 -17.68 -2.02
CA ARG A 60 -8.77 -17.03 -3.33
C ARG A 60 -8.64 -15.51 -3.18
N ILE A 61 -8.12 -14.88 -4.22
CA ILE A 61 -8.04 -13.42 -4.35
C ILE A 61 -8.68 -13.03 -5.67
N GLU A 62 -9.62 -12.09 -5.60
CA GLU A 62 -10.32 -11.53 -6.75
C GLU A 62 -10.04 -10.03 -6.85
N PHE A 63 -9.77 -9.56 -8.05
CA PHE A 63 -9.65 -8.14 -8.39
C PHE A 63 -10.62 -7.83 -9.52
N GLU A 64 -11.56 -6.89 -9.28
CA GLU A 64 -12.66 -6.58 -10.20
C GLU A 64 -13.49 -7.81 -10.62
N GLY A 65 -13.74 -8.71 -9.68
CA GLY A 65 -14.47 -9.95 -9.93
C GLY A 65 -13.69 -11.03 -10.66
N GLU A 66 -12.44 -10.75 -11.07
CA GLU A 66 -11.58 -11.75 -11.69
C GLU A 66 -10.57 -12.33 -10.70
N ARG A 67 -10.41 -13.63 -10.73
CA ARG A 67 -9.42 -14.33 -9.90
C ARG A 67 -8.00 -14.00 -10.33
N ILE A 68 -7.17 -13.56 -9.36
CA ILE A 68 -5.78 -13.16 -9.58
C ILE A 68 -4.76 -14.01 -8.84
N ASP A 69 -5.15 -14.83 -7.89
CA ASP A 69 -4.23 -15.79 -7.26
C ASP A 69 -3.69 -16.78 -8.30
N GLY A 70 -2.40 -17.14 -8.16
CA GLY A 70 -1.68 -17.92 -9.17
C GLY A 70 -1.20 -17.13 -10.39
N ARG A 71 -1.52 -15.83 -10.50
CA ARG A 71 -0.93 -14.92 -11.48
C ARG A 71 0.47 -14.53 -11.08
N THR A 72 1.34 -14.27 -12.05
CA THR A 72 2.65 -13.66 -11.78
C THR A 72 2.48 -12.19 -11.36
N SER A 73 3.46 -11.67 -10.62
CA SER A 73 3.45 -10.26 -10.19
C SER A 73 3.30 -9.29 -11.38
N SER A 74 3.94 -9.57 -12.52
CA SER A 74 3.79 -8.79 -13.74
C SER A 74 2.35 -8.78 -14.27
N GLN A 75 1.66 -9.92 -14.22
CA GLN A 75 0.25 -10.02 -14.63
C GLN A 75 -0.68 -9.28 -13.67
N VAL A 76 -0.38 -9.27 -12.36
CA VAL A 76 -1.12 -8.51 -11.35
C VAL A 76 -0.95 -7.01 -11.56
N VAL A 77 0.28 -6.55 -11.78
CA VAL A 77 0.58 -5.14 -12.11
C VAL A 77 -0.13 -4.71 -13.39
N ALA A 78 -0.17 -5.60 -14.41
CA ALA A 78 -0.86 -5.32 -15.67
C ALA A 78 -2.37 -5.09 -15.50
N ARG A 79 -2.97 -5.56 -14.41
CA ARG A 79 -4.39 -5.32 -14.07
C ARG A 79 -4.64 -4.01 -13.34
N GLY A 80 -3.60 -3.23 -13.03
CA GLY A 80 -3.74 -1.93 -12.37
C GLY A 80 -3.57 -1.97 -10.86
N ILE A 81 -2.87 -2.96 -10.33
CA ILE A 81 -2.43 -3.00 -8.93
C ILE A 81 -0.97 -2.55 -8.88
N ALA A 82 -0.65 -1.52 -8.09
CA ALA A 82 0.73 -1.13 -7.81
C ALA A 82 1.06 -1.38 -6.33
N HIS A 83 2.29 -1.79 -6.05
CA HIS A 83 2.77 -2.06 -4.70
C HIS A 83 4.00 -1.20 -4.40
N VAL A 84 3.93 -0.45 -3.34
CA VAL A 84 5.06 0.26 -2.73
C VAL A 84 5.47 -0.50 -1.49
N PRO A 85 6.54 -1.30 -1.57
CA PRO A 85 6.97 -2.15 -0.46
C PRO A 85 7.66 -1.34 0.63
N GLU A 86 7.77 -1.94 1.81
CA GLU A 86 8.62 -1.46 2.90
C GLU A 86 10.06 -1.27 2.43
N GLY A 87 10.75 -0.28 2.98
CA GLY A 87 12.15 0.01 2.65
C GLY A 87 12.38 0.72 1.32
N ARG A 88 11.30 1.29 0.72
CA ARG A 88 11.32 2.17 -0.47
C ARG A 88 11.78 1.49 -1.75
N GLN A 89 12.78 0.61 -1.69
CA GLN A 89 13.36 -0.18 -2.77
C GLN A 89 13.60 0.64 -4.07
N LEU A 90 14.22 1.81 -3.93
CA LEU A 90 14.67 2.61 -5.06
C LEU A 90 15.93 2.01 -5.67
N PHE A 91 16.20 2.37 -6.91
CA PHE A 91 17.49 2.16 -7.56
C PHE A 91 18.39 3.32 -7.16
N PRO A 92 19.32 3.14 -6.21
CA PRO A 92 20.01 4.25 -5.57
C PRO A 92 20.99 4.98 -6.49
N THR A 93 21.45 4.36 -7.55
CA THR A 93 22.36 4.93 -8.57
C THR A 93 21.65 5.66 -9.68
N LEU A 94 20.34 5.49 -9.83
CA LEU A 94 19.53 6.18 -10.81
C LEU A 94 19.04 7.53 -10.25
N SER A 95 18.77 8.47 -11.14
CA SER A 95 18.14 9.75 -10.80
C SER A 95 16.68 9.54 -10.32
N VAL A 96 16.11 10.58 -9.71
CA VAL A 96 14.68 10.61 -9.36
C VAL A 96 13.82 10.35 -10.58
N ARG A 97 14.06 11.06 -11.69
CA ARG A 97 13.30 10.87 -12.95
C ARG A 97 13.38 9.43 -13.45
N GLU A 98 14.56 8.85 -13.53
CA GLU A 98 14.73 7.47 -13.98
C GLU A 98 14.01 6.47 -13.06
N ASN A 99 14.10 6.65 -11.73
CA ASN A 99 13.34 5.83 -10.80
C ASN A 99 11.83 5.92 -11.05
N LEU A 100 11.30 7.12 -11.27
CA LEU A 100 9.88 7.31 -11.57
C LEU A 100 9.52 6.63 -12.91
N GLU A 101 10.28 6.85 -13.96
CA GLU A 101 10.02 6.31 -15.29
C GLU A 101 9.99 4.78 -15.34
N LEU A 102 10.74 4.10 -14.46
CA LEU A 102 10.66 2.63 -14.31
C LEU A 102 9.27 2.15 -13.85
N GLY A 103 8.48 3.00 -13.20
CA GLY A 103 7.09 2.67 -12.81
C GLY A 103 6.08 2.79 -13.94
N ALA A 104 6.43 3.43 -15.06
CA ALA A 104 5.52 3.65 -16.16
C ALA A 104 5.29 2.35 -16.97
N ARG A 105 4.02 1.97 -17.15
CA ARG A 105 3.65 0.79 -17.95
C ARG A 105 3.72 1.06 -19.45
N GLU A 106 3.26 2.23 -19.86
CA GLU A 106 3.10 2.57 -21.26
C GLU A 106 3.93 3.81 -21.61
N ARG A 107 4.66 3.72 -22.72
CA ARG A 107 5.48 4.84 -23.19
C ARG A 107 4.62 6.07 -23.54
N ALA A 108 3.44 5.84 -24.10
CA ALA A 108 2.54 6.91 -24.54
C ALA A 108 2.01 7.78 -23.38
N THR A 109 1.77 7.19 -22.20
CA THR A 109 1.23 7.89 -21.04
C THR A 109 2.29 8.36 -20.05
N ARG A 110 3.56 7.99 -20.26
CA ARG A 110 4.69 8.26 -19.34
C ARG A 110 4.84 9.74 -18.99
N ALA A 111 4.86 10.61 -20.00
CA ALA A 111 5.04 12.04 -19.78
C ALA A 111 3.91 12.64 -18.91
N ALA A 112 2.66 12.31 -19.22
CA ALA A 112 1.51 12.79 -18.47
C ALA A 112 1.50 12.24 -17.02
N ALA A 113 1.88 10.96 -16.83
CA ALA A 113 2.00 10.37 -15.50
C ALA A 113 3.10 11.05 -14.68
N LEU A 114 4.24 11.36 -15.30
CA LEU A 114 5.35 12.04 -14.65
C LEU A 114 4.96 13.45 -14.19
N GLU A 115 4.24 14.20 -15.03
CA GLU A 115 3.73 15.53 -14.67
C GLU A 115 2.75 15.44 -13.49
N ALA A 116 1.84 14.46 -13.49
CA ALA A 116 0.93 14.24 -12.38
C ALA A 116 1.65 13.89 -11.06
N VAL A 117 2.70 13.05 -11.13
CA VAL A 117 3.53 12.74 -9.97
C VAL A 117 4.27 13.98 -9.46
N PHE A 118 4.82 14.79 -10.34
CA PHE A 118 5.50 16.02 -9.95
C PHE A 118 4.54 17.09 -9.39
N ALA A 119 3.29 17.10 -9.80
CA ALA A 119 2.28 17.96 -9.20
C ALA A 119 1.96 17.55 -7.75
N LEU A 120 1.92 16.24 -7.47
CA LEU A 120 1.75 15.70 -6.11
C LEU A 120 3.01 15.87 -5.24
N PHE A 121 4.19 15.81 -5.84
CA PHE A 121 5.48 15.87 -5.17
C PHE A 121 6.39 16.95 -5.81
N PRO A 122 6.15 18.26 -5.59
CA PRO A 122 6.96 19.34 -6.18
C PRO A 122 8.45 19.22 -5.86
N ARG A 123 8.79 18.72 -4.66
CA ARG A 123 10.19 18.47 -4.26
C ARG A 123 10.91 17.47 -5.16
N LEU A 124 10.20 16.49 -5.71
CA LEU A 124 10.82 15.56 -6.66
C LEU A 124 11.10 16.21 -8.01
N ARG A 125 10.28 17.19 -8.44
CA ARG A 125 10.52 17.96 -9.64
C ARG A 125 11.79 18.80 -9.51
N GLU A 126 11.96 19.50 -8.37
CA GLU A 126 13.16 20.30 -8.08
C GLU A 126 14.44 19.46 -8.14
N ARG A 127 14.33 18.17 -7.86
CA ARG A 127 15.43 17.21 -7.73
C ARG A 127 15.41 16.11 -8.79
N GLU A 128 14.71 16.31 -9.91
CA GLU A 128 14.47 15.25 -10.89
C GLU A 128 15.74 14.59 -11.45
N ARG A 129 16.84 15.36 -11.51
CA ARG A 129 18.15 14.88 -11.98
C ARG A 129 19.06 14.37 -10.85
N GLN A 130 18.66 14.56 -9.59
CA GLN A 130 19.45 14.13 -8.45
C GLN A 130 19.42 12.60 -8.32
N VAL A 131 20.56 12.01 -7.97
CA VAL A 131 20.69 10.57 -7.71
C VAL A 131 19.85 10.19 -6.49
N ALA A 132 18.96 9.21 -6.65
CA ALA A 132 17.95 8.87 -5.63
C ALA A 132 18.54 8.41 -4.29
N GLY A 133 19.73 7.79 -4.31
CA GLY A 133 20.44 7.39 -3.10
C GLY A 133 20.88 8.55 -2.21
N THR A 134 20.95 9.78 -2.76
CA THR A 134 21.37 11.00 -2.03
C THR A 134 20.20 11.80 -1.44
N LEU A 135 18.98 11.37 -1.69
CA LEU A 135 17.77 11.99 -1.16
C LEU A 135 17.63 11.71 0.35
N SER A 136 16.95 12.62 1.06
CA SER A 136 16.50 12.35 2.42
C SER A 136 15.51 11.18 2.46
N GLY A 137 15.37 10.53 3.63
CA GLY A 137 14.45 9.38 3.76
C GLY A 137 13.01 9.70 3.36
N GLY A 138 12.52 10.91 3.62
CA GLY A 138 11.19 11.34 3.20
C GLY A 138 11.07 11.54 1.70
N GLU A 139 12.07 12.15 1.05
CA GLU A 139 12.11 12.32 -0.40
C GLU A 139 12.22 10.97 -1.13
N GLN A 140 12.99 10.02 -0.58
CA GLN A 140 13.03 8.65 -1.09
C GLN A 140 11.65 7.97 -1.00
N GLN A 141 10.91 8.18 0.09
CA GLN A 141 9.56 7.65 0.23
C GLN A 141 8.58 8.26 -0.78
N MET A 142 8.65 9.58 -0.98
CA MET A 142 7.89 10.26 -2.05
C MET A 142 8.22 9.67 -3.42
N CYS A 143 9.49 9.44 -3.71
CA CYS A 143 9.94 8.86 -4.98
C CYS A 143 9.40 7.42 -5.15
N ALA A 144 9.40 6.60 -4.09
CA ALA A 144 8.85 5.24 -4.13
C ALA A 144 7.33 5.24 -4.39
N ILE A 145 6.58 6.11 -3.70
CA ILE A 145 5.14 6.29 -3.93
C ILE A 145 4.90 6.81 -5.35
N GLY A 146 5.64 7.84 -5.77
CA GLY A 146 5.58 8.40 -7.11
C GLY A 146 5.82 7.36 -8.19
N ARG A 147 6.82 6.48 -8.01
CA ARG A 147 7.09 5.36 -8.92
C ARG A 147 5.88 4.41 -9.03
N GLY A 148 5.22 4.11 -7.91
CA GLY A 148 3.99 3.31 -7.91
C GLY A 148 2.85 3.99 -8.69
N LEU A 149 2.71 5.31 -8.57
CA LEU A 149 1.70 6.10 -9.26
C LEU A 149 1.94 6.23 -10.77
N MET A 150 3.19 6.11 -11.24
CA MET A 150 3.52 6.13 -12.67
C MET A 150 2.78 5.04 -13.47
N ALA A 151 2.39 3.93 -12.82
CA ALA A 151 1.57 2.89 -13.42
C ALA A 151 0.10 3.30 -13.58
N ARG A 152 -0.35 4.45 -13.04
CA ARG A 152 -1.74 4.91 -12.96
C ARG A 152 -2.65 3.81 -12.39
N PRO A 153 -2.35 3.32 -11.19
CA PRO A 153 -3.02 2.14 -10.64
C PRO A 153 -4.47 2.45 -10.26
N ARG A 154 -5.33 1.44 -10.34
CA ARG A 154 -6.67 1.46 -9.73
C ARG A 154 -6.62 1.14 -8.24
N LEU A 155 -5.64 0.31 -7.84
CA LEU A 155 -5.36 -0.04 -6.45
C LEU A 155 -3.88 0.18 -6.14
N LEU A 156 -3.60 1.05 -5.17
CA LEU A 156 -2.27 1.30 -4.64
C LEU A 156 -2.13 0.58 -3.29
N LEU A 157 -1.21 -0.37 -3.22
CA LEU A 157 -0.84 -1.09 -1.99
C LEU A 157 0.39 -0.40 -1.40
N LEU A 158 0.32 -0.04 -0.12
CA LEU A 158 1.38 0.66 0.61
C LEU A 158 1.77 -0.15 1.84
N ASP A 159 3.04 -0.53 1.95
CA ASP A 159 3.57 -1.29 3.07
C ASP A 159 4.40 -0.37 3.98
N GLU A 160 3.83 -0.01 5.14
CA GLU A 160 4.41 0.84 6.18
C GLU A 160 5.09 2.13 5.64
N PRO A 161 4.37 2.97 4.88
CA PRO A 161 4.97 4.13 4.21
C PRO A 161 5.51 5.19 5.17
N SER A 162 5.13 5.15 6.45
CA SER A 162 5.59 6.09 7.48
C SER A 162 6.82 5.63 8.25
N LEU A 163 7.27 4.38 8.07
CA LEU A 163 8.33 3.78 8.88
C LEU A 163 9.66 4.53 8.74
N GLY A 164 10.26 4.88 9.87
CA GLY A 164 11.58 5.53 9.94
C GLY A 164 11.60 6.97 9.40
N LEU A 165 10.44 7.63 9.28
CA LEU A 165 10.36 9.02 8.85
C LEU A 165 10.18 10.00 10.03
N ALA A 166 10.73 11.21 9.87
CA ALA A 166 10.49 12.30 10.79
C ALA A 166 8.97 12.70 10.81
N PRO A 167 8.42 13.16 11.95
CA PRO A 167 6.99 13.44 12.08
C PRO A 167 6.41 14.37 11.01
N VAL A 168 7.19 15.39 10.60
CA VAL A 168 6.77 16.34 9.55
C VAL A 168 6.61 15.64 8.19
N MET A 169 7.52 14.71 7.87
CA MET A 169 7.45 13.94 6.61
C MET A 169 6.30 12.94 6.61
N VAL A 170 6.05 12.31 7.76
CA VAL A 170 4.89 11.42 7.91
C VAL A 170 3.60 12.19 7.62
N ARG A 171 3.42 13.38 8.20
CA ARG A 171 2.25 14.21 7.95
C ARG A 171 2.08 14.50 6.45
N LEU A 172 3.16 14.94 5.81
CA LEU A 172 3.15 15.24 4.37
C LEU A 172 2.79 14.01 3.52
N ILE A 173 3.32 12.82 3.84
CA ILE A 173 2.97 11.58 3.14
C ILE A 173 1.48 11.27 3.29
N PHE A 174 0.92 11.36 4.51
CA PHE A 174 -0.50 11.06 4.72
C PHE A 174 -1.42 12.09 4.05
N GLU A 175 -1.08 13.38 4.05
CA GLU A 175 -1.79 14.41 3.29
C GLU A 175 -1.74 14.12 1.78
N THR A 176 -0.59 13.68 1.28
CA THR A 176 -0.47 13.30 -0.14
C THR A 176 -1.27 12.03 -0.47
N LEU A 177 -1.29 11.03 0.41
CA LEU A 177 -2.13 9.84 0.21
C LEU A 177 -3.61 10.19 0.17
N LYS A 178 -4.06 11.14 0.99
CA LYS A 178 -5.42 11.67 0.93
C LYS A 178 -5.69 12.31 -0.44
N ALA A 179 -4.80 13.19 -0.91
CA ALA A 179 -4.93 13.81 -2.23
C ALA A 179 -4.95 12.78 -3.36
N ILE A 180 -4.12 11.74 -3.30
CA ILE A 180 -4.12 10.62 -4.26
C ILE A 180 -5.48 9.91 -4.27
N ASN A 181 -6.06 9.62 -3.10
CA ASN A 181 -7.37 8.99 -3.03
C ASN A 181 -8.49 9.88 -3.59
N GLU A 182 -8.43 11.20 -3.34
CA GLU A 182 -9.38 12.18 -3.88
C GLU A 182 -9.37 12.24 -5.42
N THR A 183 -8.28 11.80 -6.08
CA THR A 183 -8.24 11.62 -7.55
C THR A 183 -8.91 10.32 -8.03
N GLY A 184 -9.46 9.52 -7.12
CA GLY A 184 -10.16 8.25 -7.42
C GLY A 184 -9.29 7.00 -7.29
N THR A 185 -8.03 7.12 -6.89
CA THR A 185 -7.16 5.95 -6.65
C THR A 185 -7.58 5.25 -5.35
N THR A 186 -7.89 3.96 -5.44
CA THR A 186 -8.16 3.13 -4.25
C THR A 186 -6.86 2.80 -3.53
N ILE A 187 -6.86 2.79 -2.20
CA ILE A 187 -5.65 2.55 -1.41
C ILE A 187 -5.90 1.42 -0.40
N LEU A 188 -5.01 0.43 -0.36
CA LEU A 188 -4.87 -0.49 0.77
C LEU A 188 -3.55 -0.15 1.48
N LEU A 189 -3.69 0.41 2.67
CA LEU A 189 -2.60 0.89 3.51
C LEU A 189 -2.30 -0.13 4.60
N VAL A 190 -1.09 -0.64 4.64
CA VAL A 190 -0.57 -1.42 5.77
C VAL A 190 0.23 -0.50 6.68
N GLU A 191 -0.12 -0.47 7.96
CA GLU A 191 0.53 0.39 8.97
C GLU A 191 0.59 -0.26 10.35
N GLN A 192 1.64 0.07 11.09
CA GLN A 192 1.75 -0.25 12.50
C GLN A 192 1.16 0.86 13.38
N ASN A 193 1.25 2.12 12.94
CA ASN A 193 0.67 3.24 13.67
C ASN A 193 -0.83 3.33 13.43
N VAL A 194 -1.58 2.72 14.33
CA VAL A 194 -3.05 2.59 14.25
C VAL A 194 -3.75 3.95 14.22
N ALA A 195 -3.33 4.90 15.05
CA ALA A 195 -3.95 6.24 15.09
C ALA A 195 -3.88 6.94 13.73
N ARG A 196 -2.73 6.87 13.06
CA ARG A 196 -2.53 7.48 11.75
C ARG A 196 -3.28 6.73 10.65
N ALA A 197 -3.24 5.40 10.68
CA ALA A 197 -3.95 4.58 9.72
C ALA A 197 -5.46 4.85 9.77
N LEU A 198 -6.05 4.87 10.97
CA LEU A 198 -7.46 5.17 11.16
C LEU A 198 -7.82 6.62 10.79
N ALA A 199 -6.92 7.60 10.99
CA ALA A 199 -7.19 8.98 10.61
C ALA A 199 -7.36 9.17 9.09
N LEU A 200 -6.69 8.34 8.28
CA LEU A 200 -6.78 8.41 6.81
C LEU A 200 -7.85 7.47 6.24
N SER A 201 -8.04 6.29 6.83
CA SER A 201 -8.88 5.24 6.26
C SER A 201 -10.39 5.51 6.46
N HIS A 202 -11.20 4.93 5.57
CA HIS A 202 -12.66 4.85 5.70
C HIS A 202 -13.04 3.63 6.56
N ARG A 203 -12.35 2.51 6.35
CA ARG A 203 -12.49 1.26 7.07
C ARG A 203 -11.12 0.69 7.40
N ALA A 204 -11.07 -0.21 8.39
CA ALA A 204 -9.85 -0.94 8.66
C ALA A 204 -10.12 -2.38 9.09
N TYR A 205 -9.08 -3.20 8.95
CA TYR A 205 -8.99 -4.56 9.44
C TYR A 205 -7.82 -4.63 10.43
N VAL A 206 -8.05 -5.25 11.58
CA VAL A 206 -7.01 -5.52 12.59
C VAL A 206 -6.55 -6.95 12.40
N ILE A 207 -5.26 -7.13 12.12
CA ILE A 207 -4.66 -8.45 11.95
C ILE A 207 -3.72 -8.77 13.12
N GLU A 208 -3.92 -9.94 13.74
CA GLU A 208 -3.09 -10.45 14.82
C GLU A 208 -2.80 -11.93 14.57
N ASN A 209 -1.54 -12.33 14.72
CA ASN A 209 -1.11 -13.72 14.52
C ASN A 209 -1.60 -14.35 13.20
N GLY A 210 -1.67 -13.53 12.15
CA GLY A 210 -2.09 -13.95 10.81
C GLY A 210 -3.59 -14.05 10.60
N ARG A 211 -4.43 -13.58 11.52
CA ARG A 211 -5.91 -13.62 11.44
C ARG A 211 -6.50 -12.23 11.59
N ILE A 212 -7.59 -11.95 10.87
CA ILE A 212 -8.39 -10.75 11.14
C ILE A 212 -9.16 -10.99 12.44
N VAL A 213 -8.93 -10.10 13.41
CA VAL A 213 -9.59 -10.17 14.74
C VAL A 213 -10.71 -9.14 14.90
N LEU A 214 -10.60 -8.02 14.18
CA LEU A 214 -11.62 -6.98 14.13
C LEU A 214 -11.63 -6.34 12.75
N ASP A 215 -12.80 -5.87 12.32
CA ASP A 215 -12.95 -5.04 11.13
C ASP A 215 -14.15 -4.09 11.27
N GLY A 216 -14.16 -3.05 10.47
CA GLY A 216 -15.29 -2.12 10.44
C GLY A 216 -14.90 -0.69 10.02
N PRO A 217 -15.89 0.21 10.06
CA PRO A 217 -15.65 1.65 9.85
C PRO A 217 -14.66 2.18 10.89
N ARG A 218 -13.84 3.17 10.49
CA ARG A 218 -12.83 3.76 11.37
C ARG A 218 -13.38 4.24 12.70
N GLU A 219 -14.59 4.83 12.71
CA GLU A 219 -15.24 5.36 13.91
C GLU A 219 -15.51 4.24 14.94
N ALA A 220 -15.98 3.08 14.47
CA ALA A 220 -16.23 1.93 15.33
C ALA A 220 -14.92 1.38 15.91
N LEU A 221 -13.87 1.30 15.10
CA LEU A 221 -12.56 0.80 15.56
C LEU A 221 -11.86 1.78 16.51
N GLN A 222 -12.00 3.09 16.32
CA GLN A 222 -11.48 4.10 17.25
C GLN A 222 -12.15 4.02 18.64
N GLN A 223 -13.40 3.55 18.70
CA GLN A 223 -14.14 3.37 19.97
C GLN A 223 -13.98 1.96 20.56
N SER A 224 -13.40 1.02 19.82
CA SER A 224 -13.20 -0.36 20.28
C SER A 224 -12.27 -0.41 21.51
N PRO A 225 -12.69 -1.01 22.64
CA PRO A 225 -11.82 -1.19 23.80
C PRO A 225 -10.52 -1.94 23.46
N HIS A 226 -10.61 -2.97 22.62
CA HIS A 226 -9.45 -3.74 22.16
C HIS A 226 -8.43 -2.86 21.43
N VAL A 227 -8.88 -2.05 20.45
CA VAL A 227 -8.00 -1.15 19.69
C VAL A 227 -7.40 -0.07 20.59
N ARG A 228 -8.19 0.49 21.50
CA ARG A 228 -7.73 1.52 22.43
C ARG A 228 -6.66 1.00 23.37
N GLN A 229 -6.89 -0.14 23.99
CA GLN A 229 -5.95 -0.74 24.93
C GLN A 229 -4.70 -1.29 24.26
N ALA A 230 -4.83 -2.03 23.15
CA ALA A 230 -3.70 -2.70 22.50
C ALA A 230 -2.82 -1.74 21.66
N TYR A 231 -3.39 -0.67 21.10
CA TYR A 231 -2.71 0.12 20.07
C TYR A 231 -2.71 1.64 20.28
N LEU A 232 -3.64 2.19 21.07
CA LEU A 232 -3.72 3.64 21.30
C LEU A 232 -3.20 4.06 22.68
N GLY A 233 -2.92 3.11 23.57
CA GLY A 233 -2.40 3.37 24.91
C GLY A 233 -3.41 4.08 25.83
N LEU A 234 -4.70 3.86 25.62
CA LEU A 234 -5.83 4.53 26.31
C LEU A 234 -6.61 3.53 27.14
#